data_dff93d381c23e000146176f5ba9c79c6
#
_entry.id   dff93d381c23e000146176f5ba9c79c6
#
_cell.length_a   1.000
_cell.length_b   1.000
_cell.length_c   1.000
_cell.angle_alpha   90.00
_cell.angle_beta   90.00
_cell.angle_gamma   90.00
#
_symmetry.space_group_name_H-M   'P 1'
#
loop_
_entity.id
_entity.type
_entity.pdbx_description
1 polymer ?
#
loop_
_entity_poly.entity_id
_entity_poly.type
_entity_poly.pdbx_seq_one_letter_code
_entity_poly.pdbx_strand_id
1 'polypeptide(L)'
;MSARVDLLSLHAGEYAAGRAPRVVAVAPARYVAVDGAGVLPGPAFEAQARAMSLLLRGIRARVREEQPGKDFRLPPLEALVGPPRARGETIDATAPVPWKLLLRIPAFVRTSDLAAVAAGDGLEEAFPARIEELQEGRCIQVLHVGPFTGLGPAMERLRGAAADRGLLPRGRVHVAWLSDAGRTPPERRRTLVRLPVKPR
;
A
#
# COMPACT_ATOMS: atom_id res chain seq x y z
N MET A 1 1.79 -29.50 8.30
CA MET A 1 2.40 -28.31 7.66
C MET A 1 1.38 -27.19 7.70
N SER A 2 1.67 -26.07 8.38
CA SER A 2 0.75 -24.94 8.43
C SER A 2 0.69 -24.25 7.06
N ALA A 3 -0.52 -23.93 6.60
CA ALA A 3 -0.69 -23.22 5.33
C ALA A 3 -0.17 -21.78 5.48
N ARG A 4 0.72 -21.38 4.59
CA ARG A 4 1.27 -20.04 4.54
C ARG A 4 0.17 -19.05 4.14
N VAL A 5 -0.11 -18.05 5.00
CA VAL A 5 -1.14 -17.06 4.75
C VAL A 5 -0.74 -16.17 3.57
N ASP A 6 -1.58 -16.09 2.54
CA ASP A 6 -1.45 -15.19 1.39
C ASP A 6 -2.57 -14.14 1.45
N LEU A 7 -2.23 -12.93 1.89
CA LEU A 7 -3.19 -11.85 2.08
C LEU A 7 -3.79 -11.35 0.75
N LEU A 8 -3.06 -11.44 -0.37
CA LEU A 8 -3.63 -11.11 -1.68
C LEU A 8 -4.73 -12.07 -2.07
N SER A 9 -4.51 -13.36 -1.86
CA SER A 9 -5.50 -14.40 -2.16
C SER A 9 -6.70 -14.33 -1.22
N LEU A 10 -6.47 -14.11 0.09
CA LEU A 10 -7.54 -13.95 1.08
C LEU A 10 -8.42 -12.72 0.80
N HIS A 11 -7.85 -11.65 0.27
CA HIS A 11 -8.54 -10.40 -0.04
C HIS A 11 -8.59 -10.16 -1.55
N ALA A 12 -8.67 -11.21 -2.36
CA ALA A 12 -8.64 -11.12 -3.82
C ALA A 12 -9.65 -10.10 -4.38
N GLY A 13 -10.84 -9.99 -3.77
CA GLY A 13 -11.85 -8.99 -4.14
C GLY A 13 -11.38 -7.54 -4.00
N GLU A 14 -10.49 -7.24 -3.05
CA GLU A 14 -9.94 -5.91 -2.82
C GLU A 14 -8.79 -5.58 -3.79
N TYR A 15 -8.00 -6.58 -4.21
CA TYR A 15 -6.84 -6.41 -5.10
C TYR A 15 -7.15 -6.68 -6.58
N ALA A 16 -8.28 -7.33 -6.88
CA ALA A 16 -8.70 -7.51 -8.27
C ALA A 16 -9.15 -6.17 -8.84
N ALA A 17 -8.53 -5.74 -9.93
CA ALA A 17 -8.91 -4.53 -10.64
C ALA A 17 -8.76 -4.72 -12.14
N GLY A 18 -9.74 -4.22 -12.90
CA GLY A 18 -9.70 -4.07 -14.34
C GLY A 18 -9.30 -2.65 -14.74
N ARG A 19 -9.20 -2.42 -16.04
CA ARG A 19 -8.94 -1.07 -16.61
C ARG A 19 -10.14 -0.13 -16.48
N ALA A 20 -11.35 -0.66 -16.24
CA ALA A 20 -12.54 0.14 -15.95
C ALA A 20 -12.66 0.37 -14.43
N PRO A 21 -13.00 1.60 -13.99
CA PRO A 21 -13.23 1.91 -12.58
C PRO A 21 -14.39 1.09 -12.00
N ARG A 22 -14.19 0.51 -10.83
CA ARG A 22 -15.23 -0.22 -10.08
C ARG A 22 -15.29 0.22 -8.62
N VAL A 23 -16.47 0.17 -8.04
CA VAL A 23 -16.68 0.35 -6.60
C VAL A 23 -16.35 -0.96 -5.88
N VAL A 24 -15.70 -0.87 -4.74
CA VAL A 24 -15.32 -1.98 -3.88
C VAL A 24 -15.47 -1.58 -2.41
N ALA A 25 -15.85 -2.52 -1.57
CA ALA A 25 -15.76 -2.38 -0.12
C ALA A 25 -14.41 -2.97 0.34
N VAL A 26 -13.63 -2.17 1.05
CA VAL A 26 -12.33 -2.55 1.61
C VAL A 26 -12.50 -2.72 3.12
N ALA A 27 -12.21 -3.91 3.60
CA ALA A 27 -12.29 -4.22 5.02
C ALA A 27 -11.16 -3.51 5.80
N PRO A 28 -11.35 -3.24 7.10
CA PRO A 28 -10.26 -2.79 7.97
C PRO A 28 -9.09 -3.76 7.89
N ALA A 29 -7.88 -3.22 7.82
CA ALA A 29 -6.69 -4.04 7.68
C ALA A 29 -5.51 -3.43 8.45
N ARG A 30 -4.62 -4.31 8.93
CA ARG A 30 -3.42 -3.93 9.67
C ARG A 30 -2.23 -3.84 8.75
N TYR A 31 -1.40 -2.85 8.99
CA TYR A 31 -0.21 -2.57 8.19
C TYR A 31 0.98 -2.23 9.08
N VAL A 32 2.18 -2.63 8.65
CA VAL A 32 3.39 -1.90 9.04
C VAL A 32 3.42 -0.64 8.21
N ALA A 33 3.55 0.50 8.85
CA ALA A 33 3.43 1.82 8.23
C ALA A 33 4.62 2.71 8.57
N VAL A 34 5.04 3.55 7.61
CA VAL A 34 6.03 4.60 7.82
C VAL A 34 5.66 5.83 6.98
N ASP A 35 5.78 7.00 7.58
CA ASP A 35 5.58 8.27 6.87
C ASP A 35 6.86 8.72 6.17
N GLY A 36 6.70 9.43 5.06
CA GLY A 36 7.79 10.02 4.30
C GLY A 36 7.31 11.14 3.38
N ALA A 37 8.25 11.80 2.72
CA ALA A 37 7.97 12.83 1.74
C ALA A 37 9.10 12.94 0.70
N GLY A 38 8.76 13.40 -0.49
CA GLY A 38 9.70 13.60 -1.60
C GLY A 38 9.04 13.38 -2.96
N VAL A 39 9.87 13.29 -3.99
CA VAL A 39 9.42 12.98 -5.35
C VAL A 39 9.09 11.49 -5.47
N LEU A 40 8.04 11.15 -6.21
CA LEU A 40 7.57 9.78 -6.45
C LEU A 40 7.58 9.44 -7.96
N PRO A 41 8.35 8.38 -8.38
CA PRO A 41 9.37 7.68 -7.63
C PRO A 41 10.64 8.52 -7.46
N GLY A 42 11.40 8.30 -6.39
CA GLY A 42 12.63 9.01 -6.12
C GLY A 42 13.49 8.33 -5.06
N PRO A 43 14.74 8.79 -4.87
CA PRO A 43 15.72 8.10 -4.01
C PRO A 43 15.24 7.87 -2.58
N ALA A 44 14.59 8.87 -1.97
CA ALA A 44 14.05 8.76 -0.59
C ALA A 44 12.97 7.69 -0.50
N PHE A 45 12.03 7.68 -1.46
CA PHE A 45 10.98 6.66 -1.53
C PHE A 45 11.57 5.26 -1.71
N GLU A 46 12.51 5.09 -2.63
CA GLU A 46 13.13 3.79 -2.92
C GLU A 46 13.95 3.27 -1.73
N ALA A 47 14.68 4.14 -1.04
CA ALA A 47 15.42 3.78 0.16
C ALA A 47 14.46 3.29 1.27
N GLN A 48 13.39 4.04 1.50
CA GLN A 48 12.39 3.71 2.51
C GLN A 48 11.62 2.42 2.16
N ALA A 49 11.28 2.21 0.88
CA ALA A 49 10.64 0.99 0.39
C ALA A 49 11.52 -0.26 0.58
N ARG A 50 12.84 -0.12 0.34
CA ARG A 50 13.82 -1.19 0.62
C ARG A 50 13.89 -1.51 2.10
N ALA A 51 14.00 -0.48 2.97
CA ALA A 51 14.05 -0.66 4.41
C ALA A 51 12.78 -1.37 4.93
N MET A 52 11.59 -0.96 4.48
CA MET A 52 10.33 -1.65 4.81
C MET A 52 10.32 -3.12 4.40
N SER A 53 10.84 -3.41 3.22
CA SER A 53 10.89 -4.78 2.72
C SER A 53 11.83 -5.66 3.55
N LEU A 54 12.96 -5.13 4.01
CA LEU A 54 13.89 -5.82 4.91
C LEU A 54 13.26 -6.03 6.29
N LEU A 55 12.68 -4.98 6.87
CA LEU A 55 11.98 -5.04 8.15
C LEU A 55 10.89 -6.11 8.16
N LEU A 56 10.04 -6.17 7.12
CA LEU A 56 8.99 -7.18 7.06
C LEU A 56 9.53 -8.61 6.88
N ARG A 57 10.66 -8.78 6.21
CA ARG A 57 11.36 -10.08 6.13
C ARG A 57 11.86 -10.52 7.51
N GLY A 58 12.44 -9.61 8.29
CA GLY A 58 12.84 -9.85 9.68
C GLY A 58 11.66 -10.22 10.56
N ILE A 59 10.56 -9.45 10.50
CA ILE A 59 9.31 -9.75 11.23
C ILE A 59 8.79 -11.14 10.86
N ARG A 60 8.79 -11.50 9.58
CA ARG A 60 8.35 -12.82 9.14
C ARG A 60 9.25 -13.94 9.66
N ALA A 61 10.58 -13.76 9.67
CA ALA A 61 11.52 -14.72 10.20
C ALA A 61 11.27 -14.96 11.70
N ARG A 62 11.14 -13.88 12.48
CA ARG A 62 10.83 -13.90 13.90
C ARG A 62 9.48 -14.59 14.20
N VAL A 63 8.43 -14.27 13.44
CA VAL A 63 7.12 -14.93 13.59
C VAL A 63 7.23 -16.45 13.38
N ARG A 64 8.00 -16.89 12.40
CA ARG A 64 8.19 -18.34 12.15
C ARG A 64 8.94 -19.04 13.28
N GLU A 65 9.87 -18.35 13.93
CA GLU A 65 10.65 -18.84 15.05
C GLU A 65 9.82 -18.90 16.35
N GLU A 66 9.14 -17.79 16.68
CA GLU A 66 8.45 -17.64 17.97
C GLU A 66 7.00 -18.13 17.98
N GLN A 67 6.39 -18.30 16.82
CA GLN A 67 5.01 -18.71 16.66
C GLN A 67 4.92 -19.96 15.76
N PRO A 68 5.24 -21.17 16.25
CA PRO A 68 5.21 -22.39 15.47
C PRO A 68 3.90 -22.53 14.68
N GLY A 69 4.02 -22.82 13.40
CA GLY A 69 2.86 -22.97 12.52
C GLY A 69 2.32 -21.64 11.94
N LYS A 70 2.88 -20.49 12.25
CA LYS A 70 2.53 -19.22 11.62
C LYS A 70 3.55 -18.85 10.52
N ASP A 71 3.06 -18.57 9.33
CA ASP A 71 3.85 -18.02 8.23
C ASP A 71 2.94 -17.20 7.30
N PHE A 72 3.50 -16.24 6.57
CA PHE A 72 2.76 -15.46 5.60
C PHE A 72 3.59 -15.10 4.38
N ARG A 73 2.93 -14.89 3.26
CA ARG A 73 3.55 -14.37 2.04
C ARG A 73 3.77 -12.86 2.20
N LEU A 74 4.94 -12.38 1.77
CA LEU A 74 5.19 -10.93 1.76
C LEU A 74 4.19 -10.26 0.81
N PRO A 75 3.44 -9.26 1.29
CA PRO A 75 2.46 -8.54 0.47
C PRO A 75 3.15 -7.60 -0.52
N PRO A 76 2.44 -7.07 -1.51
CA PRO A 76 2.94 -5.97 -2.30
C PRO A 76 3.19 -4.74 -1.42
N LEU A 77 4.09 -3.87 -1.86
CA LEU A 77 4.21 -2.53 -1.30
C LEU A 77 2.97 -1.74 -1.65
N GLU A 78 2.46 -0.98 -0.70
CA GLU A 78 1.33 -0.08 -0.85
C GLU A 78 1.71 1.31 -0.34
N ALA A 79 1.01 2.36 -0.77
CA ALA A 79 1.19 3.70 -0.21
C ALA A 79 -0.10 4.51 -0.25
N LEU A 80 -0.29 5.33 0.77
CA LEU A 80 -1.20 6.47 0.71
C LEU A 80 -0.39 7.68 0.24
N VAL A 81 -0.79 8.30 -0.87
CA VAL A 81 -0.08 9.43 -1.48
C VAL A 81 -0.86 10.73 -1.35
N GLY A 82 -0.15 11.81 -1.11
CA GLY A 82 -0.71 13.13 -0.87
C GLY A 82 -0.86 13.49 0.62
N PRO A 83 -1.27 14.72 0.94
CA PRO A 83 -1.41 15.19 2.31
C PRO A 83 -2.51 14.41 3.07
N PRO A 84 -2.44 14.30 4.41
CA PRO A 84 -3.40 13.54 5.21
C PRO A 84 -4.87 13.95 5.01
N ARG A 85 -5.13 15.21 4.65
CA ARG A 85 -6.47 15.74 4.39
C ARG A 85 -6.83 15.81 2.90
N ALA A 86 -6.03 15.17 2.03
CA ALA A 86 -6.30 15.11 0.60
C ALA A 86 -7.70 14.53 0.34
N ARG A 87 -8.33 15.04 -0.71
CA ARG A 87 -9.64 14.58 -1.20
C ARG A 87 -9.53 14.07 -2.62
N GLY A 88 -8.50 13.25 -2.88
CA GLY A 88 -8.25 12.69 -4.19
C GLY A 88 -7.63 13.70 -5.18
N GLU A 89 -6.86 14.69 -4.68
CA GLU A 89 -6.13 15.61 -5.55
C GLU A 89 -5.20 14.87 -6.51
N THR A 90 -4.89 15.50 -7.63
CA THR A 90 -3.93 14.96 -8.61
C THR A 90 -2.56 14.87 -7.97
N ILE A 91 -1.93 13.72 -8.17
CA ILE A 91 -0.54 13.53 -7.76
C ILE A 91 0.33 14.13 -8.87
N ASP A 92 1.02 15.22 -8.56
CA ASP A 92 2.10 15.71 -9.40
C ASP A 92 3.34 14.85 -9.10
N ALA A 93 3.71 13.98 -10.03
CA ALA A 93 4.87 13.11 -9.87
C ALA A 93 6.21 13.86 -9.94
N THR A 94 6.21 15.15 -10.31
CA THR A 94 7.43 15.96 -10.39
C THR A 94 7.68 16.79 -9.14
N ALA A 95 6.66 17.02 -8.32
CA ALA A 95 6.74 17.74 -7.07
C ALA A 95 6.90 16.82 -5.86
N PRO A 96 7.59 17.25 -4.78
CA PRO A 96 7.62 16.52 -3.53
C PRO A 96 6.21 16.39 -2.94
N VAL A 97 5.82 15.17 -2.61
CA VAL A 97 4.53 14.88 -1.98
C VAL A 97 4.75 14.04 -0.71
N PRO A 98 3.93 14.22 0.33
CA PRO A 98 3.95 13.31 1.48
C PRO A 98 3.34 11.96 1.08
N TRP A 99 3.91 10.89 1.63
CA TRP A 99 3.36 9.54 1.52
C TRP A 99 3.31 8.85 2.88
N LYS A 100 2.56 7.76 2.94
CA LYS A 100 2.66 6.76 3.98
C LYS A 100 2.85 5.42 3.29
N LEU A 101 4.02 4.80 3.42
CA LEU A 101 4.26 3.45 2.95
C LEU A 101 3.56 2.44 3.85
N LEU A 102 3.05 1.38 3.26
CA LEU A 102 2.24 0.37 3.92
C LEU A 102 2.64 -1.03 3.43
N LEU A 103 2.76 -1.96 4.38
CA LEU A 103 2.85 -3.39 4.10
C LEU A 103 1.80 -4.12 4.93
N ARG A 104 0.79 -4.70 4.27
CA ARG A 104 -0.31 -5.40 4.94
C ARG A 104 0.20 -6.60 5.72
N ILE A 105 -0.26 -6.78 6.96
CA ILE A 105 0.17 -7.85 7.85
C ILE A 105 -1.00 -8.69 8.36
N PRO A 106 -0.80 -10.00 8.60
CA PRO A 106 -1.78 -10.83 9.28
C PRO A 106 -2.01 -10.41 10.73
N ALA A 107 -3.16 -10.77 11.28
CA ALA A 107 -3.54 -10.44 12.66
C ALA A 107 -2.58 -10.99 13.73
N PHE A 108 -1.89 -12.09 13.44
CA PHE A 108 -0.95 -12.72 14.38
C PHE A 108 0.41 -12.01 14.46
N VAL A 109 0.74 -11.06 13.57
CA VAL A 109 1.93 -10.21 13.71
C VAL A 109 1.70 -9.22 14.84
N ARG A 110 2.63 -9.18 15.80
CA ARG A 110 2.53 -8.39 17.03
C ARG A 110 3.39 -7.13 16.95
N THR A 111 3.05 -6.13 17.75
CA THR A 111 3.90 -4.92 17.90
C THR A 111 5.28 -5.28 18.48
N SER A 112 5.35 -6.28 19.34
CA SER A 112 6.62 -6.80 19.87
C SER A 112 7.52 -7.43 18.80
N ASP A 113 6.93 -8.04 17.75
CA ASP A 113 7.70 -8.59 16.63
C ASP A 113 8.36 -7.47 15.82
N LEU A 114 7.63 -6.36 15.59
CA LEU A 114 8.16 -5.16 14.95
C LEU A 114 9.27 -4.52 15.79
N ALA A 115 9.01 -4.27 17.08
CA ALA A 115 9.96 -3.61 17.97
C ALA A 115 11.28 -4.38 18.07
N ALA A 116 11.21 -5.70 18.24
CA ALA A 116 12.41 -6.54 18.36
C ALA A 116 13.28 -6.54 17.08
N VAL A 117 12.66 -6.53 15.89
CA VAL A 117 13.41 -6.46 14.62
C VAL A 117 13.99 -5.08 14.41
N ALA A 118 13.23 -4.01 14.71
CA ALA A 118 13.72 -2.65 14.59
C ALA A 118 14.93 -2.38 15.50
N ALA A 119 14.89 -2.86 16.74
CA ALA A 119 15.99 -2.74 17.70
C ALA A 119 17.24 -3.54 17.26
N GLY A 120 17.04 -4.77 16.76
CA GLY A 120 18.15 -5.64 16.31
C GLY A 120 18.91 -5.07 15.12
N ASP A 121 18.23 -4.39 14.22
CA ASP A 121 18.79 -3.77 13.03
C ASP A 121 19.26 -2.31 13.25
N GLY A 122 19.09 -1.75 14.46
CA GLY A 122 19.40 -0.34 14.76
C GLY A 122 18.57 0.67 13.98
N LEU A 123 17.36 0.27 13.54
CA LEU A 123 16.50 1.07 12.66
C LEU A 123 15.51 1.96 13.42
N GLU A 124 15.39 1.84 14.75
CA GLU A 124 14.33 2.49 15.54
C GLU A 124 14.27 4.02 15.34
N GLU A 125 15.41 4.71 15.40
CA GLU A 125 15.47 6.16 15.23
C GLU A 125 15.45 6.59 13.76
N ALA A 126 16.12 5.83 12.91
CA ALA A 126 16.25 6.17 11.48
C ALA A 126 15.00 5.79 10.66
N PHE A 127 14.16 4.89 11.17
CA PHE A 127 13.03 4.33 10.46
C PHE A 127 11.85 4.08 11.41
N PRO A 128 11.06 5.12 11.75
CA PRO A 128 9.96 5.05 12.72
C PRO A 128 8.74 4.30 12.17
N ALA A 129 8.91 2.98 11.93
CA ALA A 129 7.83 2.11 11.52
C ALA A 129 6.92 1.77 12.69
N ARG A 130 5.62 1.68 12.43
CA ARG A 130 4.61 1.31 13.41
C ARG A 130 3.53 0.41 12.81
N ILE A 131 2.79 -0.29 13.67
CA ILE A 131 1.60 -1.02 13.22
C ILE A 131 0.40 -0.10 13.34
N GLU A 132 -0.30 0.09 12.21
CA GLU A 132 -1.54 0.86 12.12
C GLU A 132 -2.67 0.02 11.55
N GLU A 133 -3.90 0.35 11.93
CA GLU A 133 -5.11 -0.13 11.26
C GLU A 133 -5.62 0.94 10.28
N LEU A 134 -5.86 0.55 9.04
CA LEU A 134 -6.45 1.41 8.02
C LEU A 134 -7.87 0.94 7.72
N GLN A 135 -8.82 1.87 7.80
CA GLN A 135 -10.22 1.65 7.48
C GLN A 135 -10.64 2.51 6.29
N GLU A 136 -10.55 1.97 5.09
CA GLU A 136 -10.90 2.67 3.87
C GLU A 136 -12.41 2.60 3.55
N GLY A 137 -13.06 1.48 3.85
CA GLY A 137 -14.48 1.28 3.59
C GLY A 137 -14.82 1.29 2.10
N ARG A 138 -15.78 2.12 1.69
CA ARG A 138 -16.18 2.23 0.28
C ARG A 138 -15.13 2.98 -0.53
N CYS A 139 -14.65 2.34 -1.59
CA CYS A 139 -13.64 2.89 -2.49
C CYS A 139 -14.06 2.73 -3.95
N ILE A 140 -13.48 3.54 -4.83
CA ILE A 140 -13.46 3.30 -6.27
C ILE A 140 -12.02 2.98 -6.68
N GLN A 141 -11.81 1.99 -7.55
CA GLN A 141 -10.47 1.55 -7.92
C GLN A 141 -10.36 1.17 -9.40
N VAL A 142 -9.13 1.26 -9.92
CA VAL A 142 -8.80 0.91 -11.29
C VAL A 142 -7.39 0.31 -11.35
N LEU A 143 -7.14 -0.56 -12.34
CA LEU A 143 -5.80 -1.03 -12.67
C LEU A 143 -5.14 -0.06 -13.65
N HIS A 144 -3.99 0.48 -13.24
CA HIS A 144 -3.04 1.14 -14.13
C HIS A 144 -2.01 0.10 -14.62
N VAL A 145 -1.71 0.11 -15.91
CA VAL A 145 -0.63 -0.68 -16.52
C VAL A 145 0.31 0.30 -17.22
N GLY A 146 1.56 0.32 -16.78
CA GLY A 146 2.56 1.26 -17.25
C GLY A 146 3.44 1.82 -16.13
N PRO A 147 4.33 2.77 -16.42
CA PRO A 147 5.18 3.41 -15.44
C PRO A 147 4.36 4.24 -14.44
N PHE A 148 4.89 4.40 -13.23
CA PHE A 148 4.21 5.15 -12.16
C PHE A 148 3.92 6.60 -12.55
N THR A 149 4.80 7.23 -13.32
CA THR A 149 4.63 8.59 -13.83
C THR A 149 3.39 8.77 -14.71
N GLY A 150 2.81 7.67 -15.22
CA GLY A 150 1.58 7.65 -16.02
C GLY A 150 0.28 7.53 -15.23
N LEU A 151 0.28 7.71 -13.92
CA LEU A 151 -0.93 7.55 -13.08
C LEU A 151 -1.99 8.64 -13.27
N GLY A 152 -1.63 9.83 -13.76
CA GLY A 152 -2.55 10.96 -13.94
C GLY A 152 -3.86 10.58 -14.64
N PRO A 153 -3.85 9.98 -15.84
CA PRO A 153 -5.07 9.55 -16.54
C PRO A 153 -5.89 8.50 -15.76
N ALA A 154 -5.27 7.64 -14.96
CA ALA A 154 -5.99 6.68 -14.12
C ALA A 154 -6.73 7.40 -12.98
N MET A 155 -6.11 8.42 -12.41
CA MET A 155 -6.71 9.27 -11.37
C MET A 155 -7.91 10.05 -11.91
N GLU A 156 -7.80 10.64 -13.11
CA GLU A 156 -8.91 11.35 -13.75
C GLU A 156 -10.10 10.40 -14.02
N ARG A 157 -9.84 9.19 -14.53
CA ARG A 157 -10.89 8.17 -14.70
C ARG A 157 -11.59 7.83 -13.38
N LEU A 158 -10.83 7.72 -12.27
CA LEU A 158 -11.42 7.44 -10.95
C LEU A 158 -12.31 8.58 -10.48
N ARG A 159 -11.89 9.84 -10.66
CA ARG A 159 -12.68 11.02 -10.28
C ARG A 159 -13.95 11.14 -11.11
N GLY A 160 -13.84 11.02 -12.43
CA GLY A 160 -15.00 11.02 -13.32
C GLY A 160 -16.00 9.94 -12.93
N ALA A 161 -15.53 8.70 -12.79
CA ALA A 161 -16.38 7.58 -12.42
C ALA A 161 -16.99 7.70 -11.00
N ALA A 162 -16.34 8.40 -10.08
CA ALA A 162 -16.93 8.72 -8.77
C ALA A 162 -18.04 9.77 -8.92
N ALA A 163 -17.79 10.84 -9.67
CA ALA A 163 -18.76 11.90 -9.93
C ALA A 163 -20.05 11.37 -10.60
N ASP A 164 -19.89 10.55 -11.65
CA ASP A 164 -21.01 9.90 -12.37
C ASP A 164 -21.88 9.05 -11.46
N ARG A 165 -21.37 8.58 -10.33
CA ARG A 165 -22.08 7.77 -9.32
C ARG A 165 -22.55 8.57 -8.11
N GLY A 166 -22.46 9.89 -8.13
CA GLY A 166 -22.80 10.74 -7.00
C GLY A 166 -21.91 10.52 -5.78
N LEU A 167 -20.64 10.13 -6.00
CA LEU A 167 -19.68 9.88 -4.94
C LEU A 167 -18.65 11.02 -4.87
N LEU A 168 -18.27 11.36 -3.65
CA LEU A 168 -17.21 12.33 -3.37
C LEU A 168 -15.96 11.62 -2.86
N PRO A 169 -14.77 11.97 -3.37
CA PRO A 169 -13.51 11.50 -2.81
C PRO A 169 -13.38 11.87 -1.32
N ARG A 170 -12.78 10.96 -0.55
CA ARG A 170 -12.40 11.19 0.84
C ARG A 170 -11.04 10.53 1.10
N GLY A 171 -10.14 11.22 1.73
CA GLY A 171 -8.82 10.69 2.06
C GLY A 171 -7.83 10.69 0.88
N ARG A 172 -6.68 10.09 1.13
CA ARG A 172 -5.56 10.00 0.19
C ARG A 172 -5.84 8.98 -0.91
N VAL A 173 -5.14 9.15 -2.02
CA VAL A 173 -5.03 8.09 -3.02
C VAL A 173 -4.23 6.93 -2.44
N HIS A 174 -4.75 5.73 -2.57
CA HIS A 174 -4.06 4.50 -2.20
C HIS A 174 -3.55 3.80 -3.46
N VAL A 175 -2.27 3.54 -3.52
CA VAL A 175 -1.63 2.78 -4.60
C VAL A 175 -1.06 1.48 -4.06
N ALA A 176 -1.19 0.39 -4.82
CA ALA A 176 -0.54 -0.88 -4.49
C ALA A 176 0.22 -1.38 -5.73
N TRP A 177 1.53 -1.63 -5.59
CA TRP A 177 2.37 -2.12 -6.66
C TRP A 177 2.25 -3.63 -6.80
N LEU A 178 1.39 -4.10 -7.71
CA LEU A 178 1.10 -5.52 -7.92
C LEU A 178 2.19 -6.26 -8.72
N SER A 179 3.12 -5.52 -9.31
CA SER A 179 4.26 -6.07 -10.06
C SER A 179 5.56 -5.76 -9.34
N ASP A 180 6.47 -6.71 -9.34
CA ASP A 180 7.86 -6.49 -8.91
C ASP A 180 8.58 -5.58 -9.92
N ALA A 181 8.97 -4.39 -9.47
CA ALA A 181 9.63 -3.39 -10.31
C ALA A 181 11.01 -3.83 -10.82
N GLY A 182 11.70 -4.74 -10.12
CA GLY A 182 12.99 -5.29 -10.53
C GLY A 182 12.88 -6.38 -11.61
N ARG A 183 11.69 -6.99 -11.74
CA ARG A 183 11.45 -8.11 -12.66
C ARG A 183 10.48 -7.78 -13.80
N THR A 184 9.77 -6.66 -13.71
CA THR A 184 8.72 -6.29 -14.66
C THR A 184 9.12 -5.02 -15.39
N PRO A 185 9.22 -5.05 -16.73
CA PRO A 185 9.46 -3.86 -17.55
C PRO A 185 8.44 -2.76 -17.25
N PRO A 186 8.83 -1.46 -17.28
CA PRO A 186 7.97 -0.35 -16.87
C PRO A 186 6.58 -0.35 -17.54
N GLU A 187 6.50 -0.63 -18.82
CA GLU A 187 5.27 -0.63 -19.62
C GLU A 187 4.29 -1.77 -19.26
N ARG A 188 4.78 -2.80 -18.55
CA ARG A 188 4.00 -3.96 -18.10
C ARG A 188 3.70 -3.93 -16.60
N ARG A 189 4.21 -2.94 -15.88
CA ARG A 189 3.97 -2.82 -14.44
C ARG A 189 2.50 -2.60 -14.16
N ARG A 190 2.00 -3.29 -13.16
CA ARG A 190 0.59 -3.24 -12.73
C ARG A 190 0.51 -2.55 -11.39
N THR A 191 -0.23 -1.44 -11.34
CA THR A 191 -0.48 -0.68 -10.13
C THR A 191 -1.99 -0.57 -9.91
N LEU A 192 -2.46 -1.03 -8.78
CA LEU A 192 -3.82 -0.75 -8.33
C LEU A 192 -3.86 0.69 -7.83
N VAL A 193 -4.78 1.48 -8.35
CA VAL A 193 -5.05 2.85 -7.87
C VAL A 193 -6.43 2.86 -7.27
N ARG A 194 -6.54 3.30 -6.03
CA ARG A 194 -7.77 3.29 -5.24
C ARG A 194 -8.01 4.67 -4.63
N LEU A 195 -9.27 5.06 -4.58
CA LEU A 195 -9.71 6.31 -4.00
C LEU A 195 -10.87 6.02 -3.04
N PRO A 196 -10.71 6.24 -1.73
CA PRO A 196 -11.82 6.17 -0.79
C PRO A 196 -12.90 7.20 -1.15
N VAL A 197 -14.16 6.81 -1.05
CA VAL A 197 -15.30 7.66 -1.44
C VAL A 197 -16.42 7.60 -0.41
N LYS A 198 -17.27 8.64 -0.43
CA LYS A 198 -18.52 8.70 0.34
C LYS A 198 -19.66 9.19 -0.55
N PRO A 199 -20.92 8.94 -0.23
CA PRO A 199 -22.05 9.59 -0.89
C PRO A 199 -21.92 11.12 -0.83
N ARG A 200 -22.44 11.78 -1.87
CA ARG A 200 -22.55 13.23 -1.92
C ARG A 200 -23.54 13.74 -0.89
#